data_f1337a8f878f8c660a36bc7bb6d986ce
#
_entry.id   f1337a8f878f8c660a36bc7bb6d986ce
#
_cell.length_a   1.000
_cell.length_b   1.000
_cell.length_c   1.000
_cell.angle_alpha   90.00
_cell.angle_beta   90.00
_cell.angle_gamma   90.00
#
_symmetry.space_group_name_H-M   'P 1'
#
loop_
_entity.id
_entity.type
_entity.pdbx_description
1 polymer ?
#
loop_
_entity_poly.entity_id
_entity_poly.type
_entity_poly.pdbx_seq_one_letter_code
_entity_poly.pdbx_strand_id
1 'polypeptide(L)'
;SMLDFFSEEEIKNNIKLDYFSPIQNKTFNLTELNKFPFFEIYDALQIVFKTNDKKYKIYGLHGVKDFDDINNCYKKLDKIAEEFSEMFKNAERNDFKSEKLSEDKDEGTYSGVAFYLKSGIASAHCTDYSKEMPYIDNLRINLKTPEYEDWLRIE
;
A
#
# COMPACT_ATOMS: atom_id res chain seq x y z
N SER A 1 -9.75 12.86 7.71
CA SER A 1 -10.21 13.07 6.32
C SER A 1 -9.04 13.48 5.43
N MET A 2 -9.10 13.14 4.13
CA MET A 2 -8.12 13.65 3.17
C MET A 2 -8.18 15.18 3.02
N LEU A 3 -9.36 15.78 3.21
CA LEU A 3 -9.55 17.23 3.12
C LEU A 3 -8.79 18.03 4.21
N ASP A 4 -8.28 17.37 5.25
CA ASP A 4 -7.43 17.99 6.26
C ASP A 4 -6.00 18.27 5.72
N PHE A 5 -5.63 17.66 4.57
CA PHE A 5 -4.30 17.70 3.99
C PHE A 5 -4.30 18.16 2.53
N PHE A 6 -5.38 17.95 1.78
CA PHE A 6 -5.47 18.16 0.33
C PHE A 6 -6.78 18.86 -0.04
N SER A 7 -6.76 19.65 -1.09
CA SER A 7 -7.97 20.18 -1.69
C SER A 7 -8.77 19.10 -2.41
N GLU A 8 -10.08 19.28 -2.54
CA GLU A 8 -10.95 18.34 -3.28
C GLU A 8 -10.52 18.22 -4.75
N GLU A 9 -10.02 19.29 -5.35
CA GLU A 9 -9.51 19.32 -6.72
C GLU A 9 -8.26 18.45 -6.88
N GLU A 10 -7.29 18.55 -5.97
CA GLU A 10 -6.10 17.69 -5.96
C GLU A 10 -6.46 16.22 -5.84
N ILE A 11 -7.41 15.88 -4.94
CA ILE A 11 -7.88 14.51 -4.78
C ILE A 11 -8.47 14.00 -6.10
N LYS A 12 -9.40 14.73 -6.70
CA LYS A 12 -10.11 14.33 -7.93
C LYS A 12 -9.19 14.20 -9.14
N ASN A 13 -8.25 15.14 -9.30
CA ASN A 13 -7.33 15.15 -10.44
C ASN A 13 -6.30 14.01 -10.40
N ASN A 14 -6.11 13.37 -9.24
CA ASN A 14 -5.14 12.29 -9.05
C ASN A 14 -5.80 10.91 -8.82
N ILE A 15 -7.11 10.76 -9.09
CA ILE A 15 -7.78 9.45 -9.02
C ILE A 15 -7.23 8.54 -10.12
N LYS A 16 -6.80 7.34 -9.71
CA LYS A 16 -6.33 6.27 -10.62
C LYS A 16 -7.50 5.36 -10.98
N LEU A 17 -8.15 5.65 -12.09
CA LEU A 17 -9.34 4.90 -12.55
C LEU A 17 -9.04 3.44 -12.90
N ASP A 18 -7.81 3.15 -13.29
CA ASP A 18 -7.39 1.81 -13.73
C ASP A 18 -6.78 0.96 -12.60
N TYR A 19 -6.74 1.48 -11.37
CA TYR A 19 -6.14 0.74 -10.25
C TYR A 19 -7.02 -0.41 -9.79
N PHE A 20 -8.32 -0.19 -9.73
CA PHE A 20 -9.31 -1.21 -9.44
C PHE A 20 -10.08 -1.58 -10.71
N SER A 21 -10.61 -2.81 -10.78
CA SER A 21 -11.50 -3.18 -11.87
C SER A 21 -12.74 -2.25 -11.94
N PRO A 22 -13.43 -2.12 -13.08
CA PRO A 22 -14.62 -1.28 -13.19
C PRO A 22 -15.75 -1.65 -12.21
N ILE A 23 -15.79 -2.90 -11.73
CA ILE A 23 -16.73 -3.35 -10.70
C ILE A 23 -16.29 -2.85 -9.34
N GLN A 24 -15.01 -2.94 -9.04
CA GLN A 24 -14.38 -2.52 -7.79
C GLN A 24 -14.45 -1.02 -7.57
N ASN A 25 -14.26 -0.21 -8.61
CA ASN A 25 -14.36 1.25 -8.57
C ASN A 25 -15.73 1.80 -8.15
N LYS A 26 -16.77 0.94 -8.10
CA LYS A 26 -18.08 1.33 -7.56
C LYS A 26 -18.07 1.50 -6.04
N THR A 27 -17.17 0.84 -5.34
CA THR A 27 -17.08 0.87 -3.87
C THR A 27 -15.96 1.77 -3.38
N PHE A 28 -14.75 1.58 -3.90
CA PHE A 28 -13.58 2.35 -3.52
C PHE A 28 -12.89 2.98 -4.73
N ASN A 29 -12.31 4.14 -4.50
CA ASN A 29 -11.38 4.81 -5.39
C ASN A 29 -10.01 4.92 -4.71
N LEU A 30 -8.97 5.05 -5.54
CA LEU A 30 -7.61 5.35 -5.10
C LEU A 30 -7.16 6.66 -5.75
N THR A 31 -6.61 7.56 -4.96
CA THR A 31 -5.85 8.71 -5.44
C THR A 31 -4.36 8.48 -5.19
N GLU A 32 -3.51 8.82 -6.16
CA GLU A 32 -2.06 8.70 -6.07
C GLU A 32 -1.40 10.07 -6.18
N LEU A 33 -0.60 10.39 -5.18
CA LEU A 33 0.09 11.66 -5.05
C LEU A 33 1.60 11.43 -5.15
N ASN A 34 2.22 11.96 -6.20
CA ASN A 34 3.65 11.77 -6.50
C ASN A 34 4.48 13.01 -6.17
N LYS A 35 3.84 14.11 -5.76
CA LYS A 35 4.51 15.38 -5.47
C LYS A 35 3.99 15.91 -4.14
N PHE A 36 4.72 15.61 -3.06
CA PHE A 36 4.39 16.13 -1.76
C PHE A 36 5.63 16.69 -1.07
N PRO A 37 5.61 17.94 -0.60
CA PRO A 37 6.78 18.57 0.04
C PRO A 37 7.19 17.89 1.37
N PHE A 38 6.38 16.97 1.89
CA PHE A 38 6.63 16.25 3.14
C PHE A 38 7.11 14.81 2.96
N PHE A 39 7.18 14.30 1.72
CA PHE A 39 7.59 12.92 1.44
C PHE A 39 8.98 12.83 0.82
N GLU A 40 10.00 13.19 1.57
CA GLU A 40 11.39 12.85 1.20
C GLU A 40 11.65 11.33 1.23
N ILE A 41 10.71 10.55 1.82
CA ILE A 41 10.89 9.11 2.09
C ILE A 41 10.22 8.24 1.02
N TYR A 42 9.09 8.67 0.44
CA TYR A 42 8.29 7.89 -0.51
C TYR A 42 8.22 8.56 -1.88
N ASP A 43 8.19 7.76 -2.94
CA ASP A 43 8.05 8.24 -4.32
C ASP A 43 6.58 8.43 -4.69
N ALA A 44 5.67 7.69 -4.04
CA ALA A 44 4.24 7.87 -4.17
C ALA A 44 3.49 7.60 -2.86
N LEU A 45 2.39 8.30 -2.67
CA LEU A 45 1.39 8.04 -1.65
C LEU A 45 0.06 7.70 -2.31
N GLN A 46 -0.46 6.54 -2.01
CA GLN A 46 -1.76 6.08 -2.50
C GLN A 46 -2.76 6.09 -1.34
N ILE A 47 -3.91 6.73 -1.54
CA ILE A 47 -4.96 6.86 -0.53
C ILE A 47 -6.25 6.30 -1.07
N VAL A 48 -6.87 5.38 -0.30
CA VAL A 48 -8.12 4.72 -0.66
C VAL A 48 -9.29 5.33 0.12
N PHE A 49 -10.37 5.64 -0.59
CA PHE A 49 -11.60 6.21 -0.05
C PHE A 49 -12.83 5.67 -0.80
N LYS A 50 -14.03 5.79 -0.21
CA LYS A 50 -15.26 5.35 -0.87
C LYS A 50 -15.65 6.28 -2.02
N THR A 51 -16.08 5.71 -3.13
CA THR A 51 -16.38 6.40 -4.40
C THR A 51 -17.34 7.59 -4.25
N ASN A 52 -18.33 7.51 -3.40
CA ASN A 52 -19.33 8.58 -3.21
C ASN A 52 -19.20 9.31 -1.86
N ASP A 53 -18.10 9.14 -1.15
CA ASP A 53 -17.88 9.80 0.14
C ASP A 53 -17.34 11.22 -0.05
N LYS A 54 -18.22 12.20 0.09
CA LYS A 54 -17.86 13.64 0.03
C LYS A 54 -16.96 14.11 1.19
N LYS A 55 -16.81 13.29 2.24
CA LYS A 55 -15.90 13.57 3.36
C LYS A 55 -14.50 13.01 3.12
N TYR A 56 -14.32 12.24 2.08
CA TYR A 56 -13.06 11.59 1.73
C TYR A 56 -12.39 10.92 2.94
N LYS A 57 -13.17 10.09 3.66
CA LYS A 57 -12.64 9.30 4.77
C LYS A 57 -11.61 8.31 4.23
N ILE A 58 -10.46 8.22 4.92
CA ILE A 58 -9.37 7.32 4.54
C ILE A 58 -9.69 5.91 5.01
N TYR A 59 -9.66 4.94 4.08
CA TYR A 59 -9.85 3.51 4.33
C TYR A 59 -8.56 2.71 4.11
N GLY A 60 -7.68 3.20 3.25
CA GLY A 60 -6.35 2.65 3.01
C GLY A 60 -5.35 3.77 2.78
N LEU A 61 -4.12 3.55 3.25
CA LEU A 61 -2.97 4.42 3.03
C LEU A 61 -1.79 3.56 2.65
N HIS A 62 -1.19 3.83 1.48
CA HIS A 62 -0.06 3.07 0.98
C HIS A 62 1.08 4.02 0.60
N GLY A 63 2.23 3.87 1.25
CA GLY A 63 3.47 4.52 0.85
C GLY A 63 4.25 3.60 -0.07
N VAL A 64 4.76 4.13 -1.19
CA VAL A 64 5.56 3.38 -2.17
C VAL A 64 6.94 4.03 -2.29
N LYS A 65 7.99 3.22 -2.20
CA LYS A 65 9.39 3.64 -2.42
C LYS A 65 10.05 2.69 -3.39
N ASP A 66 10.52 3.23 -4.50
CA ASP A 66 11.22 2.45 -5.53
C ASP A 66 12.69 2.21 -5.16
N PHE A 67 13.23 1.07 -5.61
CA PHE A 67 14.61 0.68 -5.39
C PHE A 67 15.22 0.08 -6.66
N ASP A 68 16.41 0.55 -7.03
CA ASP A 68 17.20 -0.03 -8.13
C ASP A 68 17.84 -1.37 -7.74
N ASP A 69 17.97 -1.64 -6.44
CA ASP A 69 18.53 -2.86 -5.88
C ASP A 69 17.60 -3.38 -4.76
N ILE A 70 17.01 -4.52 -4.99
CA ILE A 70 16.08 -5.18 -4.05
C ILE A 70 16.71 -5.43 -2.67
N ASN A 71 18.01 -5.64 -2.58
CA ASN A 71 18.71 -5.83 -1.30
C ASN A 71 18.63 -4.57 -0.42
N ASN A 72 18.59 -3.38 -1.01
CA ASN A 72 18.40 -2.14 -0.27
C ASN A 72 16.96 -2.01 0.23
N CYS A 73 15.98 -2.52 -0.53
CA CYS A 73 14.61 -2.64 -0.07
C CYS A 73 14.54 -3.52 1.19
N TYR A 74 15.12 -4.72 1.15
CA TYR A 74 15.10 -5.65 2.30
C TYR A 74 15.76 -5.06 3.54
N LYS A 75 16.90 -4.37 3.40
CA LYS A 75 17.54 -3.67 4.55
C LYS A 75 16.64 -2.58 5.15
N LYS A 76 15.85 -1.90 4.33
CA LYS A 76 14.88 -0.90 4.80
C LYS A 76 13.68 -1.56 5.45
N LEU A 77 13.20 -2.67 4.86
CA LEU A 77 12.10 -3.48 5.39
C LEU A 77 12.41 -3.99 6.80
N ASP A 78 13.62 -4.52 7.03
CA ASP A 78 14.03 -5.03 8.34
C ASP A 78 13.89 -3.96 9.43
N LYS A 79 14.35 -2.73 9.15
CA LYS A 79 14.22 -1.60 10.08
C LYS A 79 12.76 -1.24 10.38
N ILE A 80 11.93 -1.21 9.33
CA ILE A 80 10.51 -0.91 9.49
C ILE A 80 9.80 -2.02 10.27
N ALA A 81 10.16 -3.29 10.04
CA ALA A 81 9.62 -4.42 10.78
C ALA A 81 9.95 -4.36 12.28
N GLU A 82 11.16 -3.90 12.64
CA GLU A 82 11.55 -3.64 14.02
C GLU A 82 10.73 -2.48 14.62
N GLU A 83 10.64 -1.33 13.94
CA GLU A 83 9.85 -0.18 14.37
C GLU A 83 8.36 -0.54 14.55
N PHE A 84 7.79 -1.31 13.64
CA PHE A 84 6.40 -1.79 13.73
C PHE A 84 6.22 -2.76 14.89
N SER A 85 7.20 -3.63 15.16
CA SER A 85 7.16 -4.55 16.31
C SER A 85 7.16 -3.80 17.65
N GLU A 86 7.91 -2.70 17.73
CA GLU A 86 7.91 -1.84 18.92
C GLU A 86 6.61 -1.06 19.06
N MET A 87 6.05 -0.57 17.95
CA MET A 87 4.81 0.19 17.92
C MET A 87 3.58 -0.68 18.21
N PHE A 88 3.55 -1.89 17.67
CA PHE A 88 2.40 -2.80 17.70
C PHE A 88 2.63 -4.04 18.58
N LYS A 89 3.17 -3.86 19.79
CA LYS A 89 3.59 -4.93 20.72
C LYS A 89 2.50 -6.00 21.01
N ASN A 90 1.23 -5.63 20.90
CA ASN A 90 0.10 -6.53 21.21
C ASN A 90 -0.63 -7.02 19.95
N ALA A 91 -0.10 -6.73 18.77
CA ALA A 91 -0.68 -7.20 17.51
C ALA A 91 -0.16 -8.60 17.17
N GLU A 92 -0.99 -9.37 16.50
CA GLU A 92 -0.54 -10.62 15.87
C GLU A 92 0.36 -10.24 14.68
N ARG A 93 1.59 -10.76 14.68
CA ARG A 93 2.58 -10.58 13.62
C ARG A 93 2.62 -11.81 12.73
N ASN A 94 2.62 -11.59 11.42
CA ASN A 94 2.83 -12.61 10.40
C ASN A 94 3.96 -12.17 9.47
N ASP A 95 5.02 -12.99 9.38
CA ASP A 95 6.13 -12.79 8.45
C ASP A 95 5.91 -13.71 7.24
N PHE A 96 6.13 -13.18 6.04
CA PHE A 96 6.04 -13.93 4.79
C PHE A 96 7.28 -13.69 3.93
N LYS A 97 7.71 -14.72 3.18
CA LYS A 97 8.95 -14.67 2.43
C LYS A 97 8.79 -15.32 1.07
N SER A 98 9.19 -14.58 0.03
CA SER A 98 9.21 -15.05 -1.36
C SER A 98 7.86 -15.63 -1.83
N GLU A 99 6.77 -15.02 -1.35
CA GLU A 99 5.44 -15.31 -1.86
C GLU A 99 5.34 -14.86 -3.32
N LYS A 100 4.72 -15.65 -4.17
CA LYS A 100 4.57 -15.32 -5.59
C LYS A 100 3.55 -14.20 -5.80
N LEU A 101 3.82 -13.30 -6.74
CA LEU A 101 2.86 -12.29 -7.19
C LEU A 101 1.73 -12.91 -8.02
N SER A 102 2.03 -13.99 -8.75
CA SER A 102 1.06 -14.73 -9.57
C SER A 102 1.39 -16.22 -9.51
N GLU A 103 0.36 -17.06 -9.42
CA GLU A 103 0.52 -18.51 -9.43
C GLU A 103 0.87 -19.03 -10.84
N ASP A 104 0.34 -18.38 -11.87
CA ASP A 104 0.41 -18.84 -13.26
C ASP A 104 1.52 -18.18 -14.08
N LYS A 105 2.12 -17.09 -13.58
CA LYS A 105 3.13 -16.31 -14.30
C LYS A 105 4.30 -15.96 -13.41
N ASP A 106 5.48 -15.86 -14.02
CA ASP A 106 6.67 -15.34 -13.35
C ASP A 106 6.65 -13.80 -13.35
N GLU A 107 5.83 -13.22 -12.48
CA GLU A 107 5.72 -11.77 -12.28
C GLU A 107 6.66 -11.26 -11.18
N GLY A 108 7.24 -12.17 -10.39
CA GLY A 108 8.13 -11.88 -9.28
C GLY A 108 7.61 -12.39 -7.94
N THR A 109 8.24 -11.94 -6.86
CA THR A 109 7.90 -12.33 -5.49
C THR A 109 7.78 -11.12 -4.57
N TYR A 110 7.16 -11.33 -3.40
CA TYR A 110 7.15 -10.33 -2.34
C TYR A 110 7.48 -10.96 -0.99
N SER A 111 8.13 -10.18 -0.14
CA SER A 111 8.51 -10.59 1.22
C SER A 111 8.26 -9.46 2.18
N GLY A 112 7.77 -9.76 3.38
CA GLY A 112 7.46 -8.71 4.32
C GLY A 112 6.88 -9.17 5.64
N VAL A 113 6.19 -8.24 6.30
CA VAL A 113 5.57 -8.44 7.60
C VAL A 113 4.21 -7.77 7.65
N ALA A 114 3.26 -8.41 8.32
CA ALA A 114 1.94 -7.86 8.60
C ALA A 114 1.62 -7.92 10.09
N PHE A 115 0.96 -6.90 10.60
CA PHE A 115 0.49 -6.78 11.97
C PHE A 115 -1.03 -6.63 11.97
N TYR A 116 -1.73 -7.56 12.60
CA TYR A 116 -3.18 -7.58 12.70
C TYR A 116 -3.62 -6.88 13.98
N LEU A 117 -4.29 -5.74 13.80
CA LEU A 117 -4.80 -4.90 14.87
C LEU A 117 -6.33 -4.99 14.91
N LYS A 118 -6.94 -4.65 16.04
CA LYS A 118 -8.42 -4.51 16.12
C LYS A 118 -8.96 -3.42 15.17
N SER A 119 -8.13 -2.43 14.84
CA SER A 119 -8.48 -1.27 13.98
C SER A 119 -8.11 -1.48 12.52
N GLY A 120 -7.50 -2.60 12.14
CA GLY A 120 -7.07 -2.89 10.78
C GLY A 120 -5.75 -3.61 10.70
N ILE A 121 -5.09 -3.49 9.55
CA ILE A 121 -3.81 -4.13 9.26
C ILE A 121 -2.76 -3.06 8.94
N ALA A 122 -1.59 -3.20 9.57
CA ALA A 122 -0.38 -2.50 9.19
C ALA A 122 0.60 -3.50 8.58
N SER A 123 1.13 -3.24 7.40
CA SER A 123 2.10 -4.14 6.77
C SER A 123 3.19 -3.38 6.03
N ALA A 124 4.33 -4.03 5.88
CA ALA A 124 5.42 -3.56 5.03
C ALA A 124 5.96 -4.75 4.23
N HIS A 125 6.22 -4.55 2.94
CA HIS A 125 6.81 -5.59 2.11
C HIS A 125 7.64 -5.00 0.97
N CYS A 126 8.65 -5.76 0.54
CA CYS A 126 9.37 -5.53 -0.69
C CYS A 126 8.82 -6.42 -1.79
N THR A 127 8.60 -5.84 -2.96
CA THR A 127 8.27 -6.56 -4.19
C THR A 127 9.48 -6.61 -5.08
N ASP A 128 9.90 -7.83 -5.43
CA ASP A 128 10.99 -8.16 -6.36
C ASP A 128 10.35 -8.62 -7.67
N TYR A 129 10.24 -7.72 -8.62
CA TYR A 129 9.61 -8.00 -9.91
C TYR A 129 10.53 -8.82 -10.80
N SER A 130 9.98 -9.72 -11.58
CA SER A 130 10.76 -10.43 -12.59
C SER A 130 11.26 -9.43 -13.64
N LYS A 131 12.38 -9.77 -14.30
CA LYS A 131 13.03 -8.90 -15.31
C LYS A 131 12.16 -8.65 -16.55
N GLU A 132 11.12 -9.44 -16.74
CA GLU A 132 10.17 -9.31 -17.85
C GLU A 132 9.07 -8.30 -17.56
N MET A 133 8.90 -7.91 -16.29
CA MET A 133 7.91 -6.94 -15.89
C MET A 133 8.42 -5.51 -16.09
N PRO A 134 7.56 -4.58 -16.55
CA PRO A 134 7.94 -3.17 -16.75
C PRO A 134 7.89 -2.36 -15.45
N TYR A 135 8.04 -3.01 -14.31
CA TYR A 135 7.93 -2.38 -12.99
C TYR A 135 9.28 -2.33 -12.29
N ILE A 136 9.43 -1.39 -11.39
CA ILE A 136 10.61 -1.21 -10.55
C ILE A 136 10.34 -1.88 -9.19
N ASP A 137 11.34 -2.59 -8.67
CA ASP A 137 11.29 -3.15 -7.32
C ASP A 137 10.95 -2.08 -6.30
N ASN A 138 10.08 -2.39 -5.36
CA ASN A 138 9.63 -1.37 -4.43
C ASN A 138 9.31 -1.90 -3.03
N LEU A 139 9.41 -1.00 -2.07
CA LEU A 139 8.87 -1.14 -0.73
C LEU A 139 7.46 -0.56 -0.71
N ARG A 140 6.53 -1.31 -0.15
CA ARG A 140 5.19 -0.81 0.17
C ARG A 140 4.95 -0.88 1.66
N ILE A 141 4.46 0.23 2.21
CA ILE A 141 3.91 0.28 3.57
C ILE A 141 2.42 0.49 3.44
N ASN A 142 1.62 -0.36 4.07
CA ASN A 142 0.18 -0.33 3.95
C ASN A 142 -0.46 -0.22 5.33
N LEU A 143 -1.41 0.70 5.43
CA LEU A 143 -2.35 0.79 6.54
C LEU A 143 -3.74 0.61 5.96
N LYS A 144 -4.50 -0.38 6.43
CA LYS A 144 -5.82 -0.71 5.90
C LYS A 144 -6.83 -0.84 7.04
N THR A 145 -8.02 -0.27 6.85
CA THR A 145 -9.14 -0.54 7.76
C THR A 145 -9.67 -1.95 7.55
N PRO A 146 -10.35 -2.56 8.56
CA PRO A 146 -10.97 -3.87 8.39
C PRO A 146 -11.93 -3.90 7.20
N GLU A 147 -12.74 -2.86 7.03
CA GLU A 147 -13.72 -2.77 5.94
C GLU A 147 -13.07 -2.82 4.54
N TYR A 148 -11.92 -2.15 4.38
CA TYR A 148 -11.19 -2.18 3.11
C TYR A 148 -10.50 -3.52 2.90
N GLU A 149 -9.95 -4.11 3.93
CA GLU A 149 -9.32 -5.44 3.87
C GLU A 149 -10.33 -6.53 3.55
N ASP A 150 -11.51 -6.51 4.20
CA ASP A 150 -12.59 -7.47 3.92
C ASP A 150 -13.05 -7.36 2.47
N TRP A 151 -13.17 -6.15 1.95
CA TRP A 151 -13.54 -5.93 0.55
C TRP A 151 -12.50 -6.50 -0.44
N LEU A 152 -11.19 -6.37 -0.14
CA LEU A 152 -10.12 -6.96 -0.97
C LEU A 152 -10.16 -8.49 -1.03
N ARG A 153 -10.72 -9.14 0.00
CA ARG A 153 -10.80 -10.62 0.09
C ARG A 153 -12.01 -11.23 -0.60
N ILE A 154 -13.01 -10.42 -0.97
CA ILE A 154 -14.26 -10.91 -1.58
C ILE A 154 -14.04 -11.23 -3.08
N GLU A 155 -12.93 -10.88 -3.65
CA GLU A 155 -12.54 -11.09 -5.05
C GLU A 155 -11.35 -12.03 -5.21
#